data_d6b12ab7e780721718e9c798fd6e3720
#
_entry.id   d6b12ab7e780721718e9c798fd6e3720
#
_cell.length_a   1.000
_cell.length_b   1.000
_cell.length_c   1.000
_cell.angle_alpha   90.00
_cell.angle_beta   90.00
_cell.angle_gamma   90.00
#
_symmetry.space_group_name_H-M   'P 1'
#
loop_
_entity.id
_entity.type
_entity.pdbx_description
1 polymer ?
#
loop_
_entity_poly.entity_id
_entity_poly.type
_entity_poly.pdbx_seq_one_letter_code
_entity_poly.pdbx_strand_id
1 'polypeptide(L)'
;MRVTFMQRSALVAIALLAFVCGLSAQPGANRKGSLKPLTLVKSTPEEAGLSSANLLRADEIINEAIAEKSIPGAVLAVVRGNKLAYLKAYGNKQVYPDTVKMTPNTIFDMASCSKSMGTAIAMMQLLERGYYRLTDPVKMYIEGFEPYVDPQTGKKVDIRMVDLLTHSSGLPPYVAPDIIKKQYGNDKPESLLDWISHCKRDFRPTTDFQYSCLNFITLAYILEKMTGMTLTEYAQKNIFDVMGMKNTSYSPKAQGKSEMMKLIAPTEKQADGSVLLGEVHDPLARVINKGNSGNAGVFSNAEDIAILVAALMNGGEINGARVLGKATIERMSSVPKETAKLGRSLGWDNYSPYASNNGNILHPTKTYGHTGYTGTSIVIDPVNKISVILLTNRVHPEDKGGVVRLRALVANVVAGSIVR
;
A
#
# COMPACT_ATOMS: atom_id res chain seq x y z
N MET A 1 -16.83 -70.21 24.59
CA MET A 1 -17.77 -69.56 25.53
C MET A 1 -18.15 -68.21 24.92
N ARG A 2 -19.34 -68.12 24.31
CA ARG A 2 -19.93 -66.96 23.64
C ARG A 2 -20.59 -66.08 24.70
N VAL A 3 -20.35 -64.77 24.68
CA VAL A 3 -21.25 -63.78 25.27
C VAL A 3 -21.48 -62.67 24.32
N THR A 4 -22.68 -62.63 23.78
CA THR A 4 -23.27 -61.52 22.97
C THR A 4 -23.66 -60.39 23.91
N PHE A 5 -23.41 -59.15 23.53
CA PHE A 5 -24.01 -57.96 24.17
C PHE A 5 -24.88 -57.19 23.15
N MET A 6 -26.15 -57.11 23.54
CA MET A 6 -27.25 -56.48 22.78
C MET A 6 -27.10 -54.94 22.79
N GLN A 7 -27.43 -54.32 21.65
CA GLN A 7 -27.74 -52.92 21.47
C GLN A 7 -28.92 -52.48 22.35
N ARG A 8 -28.81 -51.35 22.98
CA ARG A 8 -29.95 -50.54 23.43
C ARG A 8 -29.77 -49.09 22.95
N SER A 9 -30.60 -48.76 21.97
CA SER A 9 -30.85 -47.39 21.52
C SER A 9 -31.67 -46.66 22.58
N ALA A 10 -31.20 -45.51 23.05
CA ALA A 10 -31.99 -44.57 23.84
C ALA A 10 -32.13 -43.27 23.05
N LEU A 11 -33.33 -43.02 22.53
CA LEU A 11 -33.78 -41.72 22.02
C LEU A 11 -33.90 -40.76 23.22
N VAL A 12 -33.18 -39.64 23.21
CA VAL A 12 -33.44 -38.51 24.10
C VAL A 12 -34.11 -37.43 23.27
N ALA A 13 -35.42 -37.26 23.49
CA ALA A 13 -36.15 -36.09 22.96
C ALA A 13 -35.84 -34.86 23.82
N ILE A 14 -35.20 -33.87 23.24
CA ILE A 14 -35.01 -32.57 23.87
C ILE A 14 -36.19 -31.67 23.48
N ALA A 15 -37.05 -31.39 24.46
CA ALA A 15 -38.09 -30.38 24.35
C ALA A 15 -37.49 -28.98 24.46
N LEU A 16 -37.62 -28.20 23.39
CA LEU A 16 -37.32 -26.76 23.44
C LEU A 16 -38.45 -26.02 24.18
N LEU A 17 -38.16 -25.58 25.40
CA LEU A 17 -38.99 -24.58 26.08
C LEU A 17 -38.53 -23.20 25.60
N ALA A 18 -39.34 -22.53 24.77
CA ALA A 18 -39.17 -21.13 24.42
C ALA A 18 -39.53 -20.27 25.63
N PHE A 19 -38.53 -19.73 26.30
CA PHE A 19 -38.70 -18.67 27.31
C PHE A 19 -38.80 -17.33 26.62
N VAL A 20 -39.98 -16.83 26.40
CA VAL A 20 -40.23 -15.46 25.93
C VAL A 20 -40.06 -14.53 27.14
N CYS A 21 -38.85 -13.99 27.34
CA CYS A 21 -38.64 -12.83 28.20
C CYS A 21 -39.01 -11.59 27.43
N GLY A 22 -40.19 -11.04 27.76
CA GLY A 22 -40.57 -9.71 27.33
C GLY A 22 -39.66 -8.64 27.98
N LEU A 23 -38.64 -8.23 27.23
CA LEU A 23 -37.90 -7.02 27.53
C LEU A 23 -38.72 -5.85 26.98
N SER A 24 -39.43 -5.13 27.87
CA SER A 24 -39.98 -3.84 27.59
C SER A 24 -38.83 -2.88 27.26
N ALA A 25 -38.70 -2.50 25.97
CA ALA A 25 -37.79 -1.48 25.54
C ALA A 25 -38.17 -0.16 26.21
N GLN A 26 -37.38 0.30 27.18
CA GLN A 26 -37.43 1.68 27.59
C GLN A 26 -37.11 2.57 26.40
N PRO A 27 -37.82 3.72 26.19
CA PRO A 27 -37.46 4.66 25.14
C PRO A 27 -36.07 5.19 25.45
N GLY A 28 -35.12 4.76 24.66
CA GLY A 28 -33.72 5.13 24.79
C GLY A 28 -33.56 6.62 24.69
N ALA A 29 -32.84 7.17 25.66
CA ALA A 29 -32.41 8.54 25.71
C ALA A 29 -31.92 9.01 24.31
N ASN A 30 -32.47 10.13 23.86
CA ASN A 30 -32.06 10.91 22.69
C ASN A 30 -30.54 11.01 22.62
N ARG A 31 -29.88 10.18 21.80
CA ARG A 31 -28.51 10.43 21.36
C ARG A 31 -28.55 11.68 20.49
N LYS A 32 -28.30 12.80 21.10
CA LYS A 32 -28.09 14.09 20.42
C LYS A 32 -27.02 13.90 19.36
N GLY A 33 -27.41 14.17 18.10
CA GLY A 33 -26.54 14.48 16.99
C GLY A 33 -25.66 13.32 16.53
N SER A 34 -26.11 12.52 15.58
CA SER A 34 -25.18 11.79 14.72
C SER A 34 -24.37 12.84 13.98
N LEU A 35 -23.10 12.97 14.34
CA LEU A 35 -22.15 13.77 13.56
C LEU A 35 -22.23 13.25 12.11
N LYS A 36 -22.47 14.16 11.15
CA LYS A 36 -22.47 13.78 9.74
C LYS A 36 -21.14 13.10 9.44
N PRO A 37 -21.15 11.97 8.70
CA PRO A 37 -19.93 11.30 8.33
C PRO A 37 -18.96 12.29 7.67
N LEU A 38 -17.69 12.27 8.06
CA LEU A 38 -16.67 13.07 7.42
C LEU A 38 -16.53 12.60 5.98
N THR A 39 -16.64 13.54 5.02
CA THR A 39 -16.49 13.24 3.58
C THR A 39 -15.31 14.01 3.02
N LEU A 40 -14.66 13.42 1.99
CA LEU A 40 -13.70 14.19 1.20
C LEU A 40 -14.43 15.26 0.42
N VAL A 41 -14.03 16.51 0.55
CA VAL A 41 -14.61 17.65 -0.15
C VAL A 41 -13.57 18.38 -1.00
N LYS A 42 -13.94 18.81 -2.20
CA LYS A 42 -13.12 19.74 -3.00
C LYS A 42 -13.18 21.11 -2.36
N SER A 43 -12.04 21.79 -2.31
CA SER A 43 -11.86 23.06 -1.62
C SER A 43 -10.83 23.90 -2.35
N THR A 44 -10.85 25.20 -2.15
CA THR A 44 -9.72 26.06 -2.53
C THR A 44 -8.56 25.88 -1.56
N PRO A 45 -7.31 26.21 -1.95
CA PRO A 45 -6.19 26.24 -1.01
C PRO A 45 -6.45 27.10 0.22
N GLU A 46 -7.01 28.28 0.04
CA GLU A 46 -7.32 29.25 1.11
C GLU A 46 -8.31 28.71 2.13
N GLU A 47 -9.39 28.07 1.68
CA GLU A 47 -10.36 27.41 2.58
C GLU A 47 -9.73 26.24 3.35
N ALA A 48 -8.68 25.64 2.81
CA ALA A 48 -7.90 24.62 3.49
C ALA A 48 -6.77 25.20 4.36
N GLY A 49 -6.61 26.54 4.42
CA GLY A 49 -5.53 27.21 5.14
C GLY A 49 -4.17 27.07 4.48
N LEU A 50 -4.15 27.03 3.16
CA LEU A 50 -2.95 27.00 2.32
C LEU A 50 -2.89 28.29 1.48
N SER A 51 -1.69 28.73 1.10
CA SER A 51 -1.47 29.83 0.17
C SER A 51 -1.42 29.31 -1.26
N SER A 52 -2.38 29.68 -2.10
CA SER A 52 -2.35 29.37 -3.54
C SER A 52 -1.14 30.02 -4.22
N ALA A 53 -0.76 31.24 -3.82
CA ALA A 53 0.42 31.92 -4.36
C ALA A 53 1.69 31.11 -4.13
N ASN A 54 1.87 30.53 -2.93
CA ASN A 54 3.02 29.67 -2.65
C ASN A 54 2.97 28.37 -3.44
N LEU A 55 1.80 27.79 -3.67
CA LEU A 55 1.61 26.55 -4.44
C LEU A 55 1.99 26.71 -5.92
N LEU A 56 1.95 27.94 -6.49
CA LEU A 56 2.40 28.19 -7.87
C LEU A 56 3.85 27.76 -8.09
N ARG A 57 4.71 27.82 -7.05
CA ARG A 57 6.09 27.34 -7.17
C ARG A 57 6.16 25.82 -7.42
N ALA A 58 5.19 25.04 -6.94
CA ALA A 58 5.13 23.62 -7.27
C ALA A 58 4.80 23.39 -8.76
N ASP A 59 3.95 24.26 -9.36
CA ASP A 59 3.67 24.22 -10.79
C ASP A 59 4.94 24.48 -11.63
N GLU A 60 5.70 25.48 -11.24
CA GLU A 60 6.95 25.83 -11.91
C GLU A 60 7.95 24.67 -11.86
N ILE A 61 8.19 24.10 -10.68
CA ILE A 61 9.10 22.96 -10.45
C ILE A 61 8.69 21.74 -11.30
N ILE A 62 7.39 21.43 -11.37
CA ILE A 62 6.90 20.31 -12.18
C ILE A 62 7.08 20.60 -13.68
N ASN A 63 6.80 21.81 -14.12
CA ASN A 63 6.99 22.19 -15.52
C ASN A 63 8.49 22.25 -15.91
N GLU A 64 9.38 22.66 -15.00
CA GLU A 64 10.84 22.56 -15.17
C GLU A 64 11.24 21.10 -15.42
N ALA A 65 10.76 20.14 -14.58
CA ALA A 65 11.07 18.72 -14.75
C ALA A 65 10.54 18.12 -16.06
N ILE A 66 9.40 18.61 -16.57
CA ILE A 66 8.86 18.23 -17.88
C ILE A 66 9.74 18.81 -19.01
N ALA A 67 10.13 20.07 -18.92
CA ALA A 67 10.99 20.74 -19.90
C ALA A 67 12.37 20.07 -20.00
N GLU A 68 12.92 19.63 -18.87
CA GLU A 68 14.16 18.84 -18.76
C GLU A 68 14.00 17.38 -19.21
N LYS A 69 12.79 16.94 -19.59
CA LYS A 69 12.45 15.56 -19.96
C LYS A 69 12.73 14.54 -18.84
N SER A 70 12.75 14.96 -17.59
CA SER A 70 12.86 14.07 -16.41
C SER A 70 11.57 13.27 -16.20
N ILE A 71 10.43 13.82 -16.61
CA ILE A 71 9.10 13.17 -16.60
C ILE A 71 8.29 13.60 -17.83
N PRO A 72 7.41 12.76 -18.39
CA PRO A 72 6.51 13.18 -19.48
C PRO A 72 5.35 14.05 -19.00
N GLY A 73 4.94 13.90 -17.75
CA GLY A 73 3.88 14.64 -17.11
C GLY A 73 3.64 14.19 -15.68
N ALA A 74 2.73 14.88 -14.99
CA ALA A 74 2.40 14.60 -13.60
C ALA A 74 0.95 14.96 -13.25
N VAL A 75 0.46 14.41 -12.14
CA VAL A 75 -0.71 14.90 -11.41
C VAL A 75 -0.26 15.19 -9.97
N LEU A 76 -0.48 16.42 -9.52
CA LEU A 76 -0.29 16.83 -8.13
C LEU A 76 -1.65 16.98 -7.45
N ALA A 77 -1.82 16.31 -6.30
CA ALA A 77 -2.91 16.61 -5.39
C ALA A 77 -2.39 16.91 -3.99
N VAL A 78 -3.04 17.88 -3.32
CA VAL A 78 -2.78 18.24 -1.93
C VAL A 78 -4.06 18.09 -1.14
N VAL A 79 -4.00 17.28 -0.08
CA VAL A 79 -5.14 17.04 0.83
C VAL A 79 -4.80 17.60 2.20
N ARG A 80 -5.70 18.38 2.80
CA ARG A 80 -5.56 18.84 4.18
C ARG A 80 -6.79 18.46 5.01
N GLY A 81 -6.58 17.59 6.01
CA GLY A 81 -7.68 16.97 6.74
C GLY A 81 -8.56 16.14 5.82
N ASN A 82 -9.78 16.60 5.55
CA ASN A 82 -10.71 16.00 4.59
C ASN A 82 -10.94 16.87 3.33
N LYS A 83 -10.07 17.86 3.09
CA LYS A 83 -10.20 18.79 1.97
C LYS A 83 -9.18 18.46 0.89
N LEU A 84 -9.66 18.15 -0.33
CA LEU A 84 -8.84 18.12 -1.53
C LEU A 84 -8.65 19.56 -2.00
N ALA A 85 -7.56 20.18 -1.52
CA ALA A 85 -7.30 21.61 -1.66
C ALA A 85 -6.59 21.98 -2.97
N TYR A 86 -5.95 21.03 -3.61
CA TYR A 86 -5.25 21.22 -4.88
C TYR A 86 -5.31 19.95 -5.70
N LEU A 87 -5.63 20.07 -6.99
CA LEU A 87 -5.61 18.96 -7.94
C LEU A 87 -5.33 19.51 -9.33
N LYS A 88 -4.16 19.19 -9.89
CA LYS A 88 -3.73 19.71 -11.20
C LYS A 88 -2.91 18.69 -11.97
N ALA A 89 -3.12 18.67 -13.29
CA ALA A 89 -2.39 17.83 -14.22
C ALA A 89 -1.43 18.68 -15.07
N TYR A 90 -0.27 18.10 -15.43
CA TYR A 90 0.81 18.75 -16.17
C TYR A 90 1.32 17.82 -17.26
N GLY A 91 1.70 18.38 -18.41
CA GLY A 91 2.32 17.65 -19.51
C GLY A 91 1.45 16.58 -20.13
N ASN A 92 2.02 15.41 -20.37
CA ASN A 92 1.37 14.33 -21.12
C ASN A 92 1.39 13.02 -20.31
N LYS A 93 0.30 12.24 -20.41
CA LYS A 93 0.27 10.88 -19.85
C LYS A 93 0.98 9.87 -20.76
N GLN A 94 1.11 10.22 -22.04
CA GLN A 94 1.77 9.39 -23.05
C GLN A 94 2.52 10.30 -24.02
N VAL A 95 3.72 9.91 -24.42
CA VAL A 95 4.55 10.58 -25.44
C VAL A 95 5.03 9.61 -26.53
N TYR A 96 4.66 8.34 -26.43
CA TYR A 96 4.94 7.29 -27.43
C TYR A 96 3.83 6.22 -27.39
N PRO A 97 3.33 5.68 -28.53
CA PRO A 97 3.67 6.12 -29.89
C PRO A 97 3.11 7.50 -30.22
N ASP A 98 2.00 7.88 -29.62
CA ASP A 98 1.32 9.16 -29.83
C ASP A 98 1.36 10.01 -28.55
N THR A 99 1.21 11.32 -28.71
CA THR A 99 1.14 12.24 -27.57
C THR A 99 -0.29 12.38 -27.09
N VAL A 100 -0.52 12.05 -25.79
CA VAL A 100 -1.82 12.18 -25.12
C VAL A 100 -1.65 13.03 -23.86
N LYS A 101 -2.46 14.07 -23.71
CA LYS A 101 -2.43 14.98 -22.56
C LYS A 101 -2.72 14.27 -21.25
N MET A 102 -2.02 14.70 -20.19
CA MET A 102 -2.32 14.33 -18.79
C MET A 102 -3.66 14.97 -18.36
N THR A 103 -4.42 14.27 -17.55
CA THR A 103 -5.67 14.78 -16.96
C THR A 103 -5.69 14.46 -15.46
N PRO A 104 -6.45 15.21 -14.63
CA PRO A 104 -6.49 14.97 -13.19
C PRO A 104 -6.97 13.56 -12.79
N ASN A 105 -7.77 12.92 -13.63
CA ASN A 105 -8.28 11.56 -13.43
C ASN A 105 -7.41 10.47 -14.08
N THR A 106 -6.23 10.82 -14.59
CA THR A 106 -5.26 9.84 -15.11
C THR A 106 -4.91 8.83 -14.03
N ILE A 107 -4.92 7.56 -14.40
CA ILE A 107 -4.60 6.42 -13.53
C ILE A 107 -3.15 6.00 -13.77
N PHE A 108 -2.43 5.71 -12.70
CA PHE A 108 -1.02 5.35 -12.72
C PHE A 108 -0.78 3.96 -12.13
N ASP A 109 0.21 3.24 -12.66
CA ASP A 109 0.81 2.13 -11.96
C ASP A 109 1.53 2.68 -10.71
N MET A 110 0.99 2.36 -9.55
CA MET A 110 1.49 2.84 -8.26
C MET A 110 2.80 2.19 -7.85
N ALA A 111 3.25 1.17 -8.56
CA ALA A 111 4.46 0.41 -8.26
C ALA A 111 4.54 0.08 -6.75
N SER A 112 5.63 0.43 -6.09
CA SER A 112 5.84 0.12 -4.68
C SER A 112 4.92 0.85 -3.69
N CYS A 113 4.18 1.90 -4.09
CA CYS A 113 3.10 2.44 -3.25
C CYS A 113 2.00 1.40 -2.99
N SER A 114 1.90 0.34 -3.82
CA SER A 114 1.02 -0.82 -3.60
C SER A 114 1.29 -1.52 -2.26
N LYS A 115 2.56 -1.52 -1.81
CA LYS A 115 2.93 -2.09 -0.50
C LYS A 115 2.16 -1.43 0.63
N SER A 116 2.06 -0.10 0.59
CA SER A 116 1.38 0.68 1.63
C SER A 116 -0.13 0.71 1.43
N MET A 117 -0.60 0.98 0.20
CA MET A 117 -2.03 1.15 -0.11
C MET A 117 -2.82 -0.16 -0.04
N GLY A 118 -2.23 -1.26 -0.45
CA GLY A 118 -2.86 -2.58 -0.50
C GLY A 118 -2.38 -3.48 0.65
N THR A 119 -1.16 -3.98 0.54
CA THR A 119 -0.64 -5.05 1.41
C THR A 119 -0.57 -4.65 2.88
N ALA A 120 0.05 -3.51 3.20
CA ALA A 120 0.19 -3.08 4.60
C ALA A 120 -1.18 -2.83 5.26
N ILE A 121 -2.10 -2.12 4.59
CA ILE A 121 -3.44 -1.88 5.13
C ILE A 121 -4.18 -3.20 5.34
N ALA A 122 -4.12 -4.14 4.38
CA ALA A 122 -4.72 -5.46 4.51
C ALA A 122 -4.14 -6.24 5.70
N MET A 123 -2.83 -6.25 5.85
CA MET A 123 -2.17 -6.89 6.99
C MET A 123 -2.56 -6.21 8.32
N MET A 124 -2.68 -4.88 8.36
CA MET A 124 -3.12 -4.18 9.56
C MET A 124 -4.59 -4.47 9.91
N GLN A 125 -5.47 -4.70 8.91
CA GLN A 125 -6.83 -5.19 9.15
C GLN A 125 -6.83 -6.60 9.77
N LEU A 126 -5.95 -7.48 9.33
CA LEU A 126 -5.80 -8.81 9.92
C LEU A 126 -5.20 -8.74 11.35
N LEU A 127 -4.27 -7.84 11.58
CA LEU A 127 -3.70 -7.60 12.90
C LEU A 127 -4.77 -7.13 13.91
N GLU A 128 -5.60 -6.13 13.53
CA GLU A 128 -6.65 -5.62 14.44
C GLU A 128 -7.79 -6.62 14.66
N ARG A 129 -7.95 -7.61 13.76
CA ARG A 129 -8.88 -8.73 13.90
C ARG A 129 -8.29 -9.94 14.65
N GLY A 130 -7.02 -9.85 15.09
CA GLY A 130 -6.37 -10.90 15.88
C GLY A 130 -5.90 -12.13 15.10
N TYR A 131 -5.74 -12.04 13.79
CA TYR A 131 -5.24 -13.17 12.98
C TYR A 131 -3.77 -13.48 13.23
N TYR A 132 -2.97 -12.50 13.62
CA TYR A 132 -1.55 -12.67 13.91
C TYR A 132 -1.05 -11.60 14.89
N ARG A 133 0.16 -11.81 15.44
CA ARG A 133 0.90 -10.84 16.24
C ARG A 133 2.12 -10.35 15.46
N LEU A 134 2.54 -9.12 15.67
CA LEU A 134 3.75 -8.59 15.05
C LEU A 134 5.01 -9.39 15.39
N THR A 135 5.02 -10.05 16.53
CA THR A 135 6.14 -10.90 17.03
C THR A 135 6.07 -12.34 16.55
N ASP A 136 5.02 -12.75 15.86
CA ASP A 136 4.91 -14.13 15.37
C ASP A 136 5.98 -14.40 14.32
N PRO A 137 6.68 -15.56 14.41
CA PRO A 137 7.62 -15.96 13.38
C PRO A 137 6.90 -16.36 12.10
N VAL A 138 7.46 -15.96 10.97
CA VAL A 138 6.90 -16.22 9.61
C VAL A 138 6.68 -17.72 9.36
N LYS A 139 7.54 -18.57 9.90
CA LYS A 139 7.40 -20.03 9.79
C LYS A 139 6.10 -20.61 10.38
N MET A 140 5.36 -19.87 11.21
CA MET A 140 4.04 -20.27 11.66
C MET A 140 2.99 -20.25 10.52
N TYR A 141 3.24 -19.45 9.50
CA TYR A 141 2.32 -19.22 8.39
C TYR A 141 2.83 -19.84 7.08
N ILE A 142 4.14 -19.92 6.91
CA ILE A 142 4.79 -20.54 5.74
C ILE A 142 5.69 -21.66 6.25
N GLU A 143 5.25 -22.90 6.02
CA GLU A 143 6.01 -24.10 6.36
C GLU A 143 7.35 -24.10 5.62
N GLY A 144 8.42 -24.47 6.28
CA GLY A 144 9.76 -24.50 5.71
C GLY A 144 10.44 -23.12 5.59
N PHE A 145 9.80 -22.03 6.05
CA PHE A 145 10.45 -20.71 6.01
C PHE A 145 11.67 -20.66 6.94
N GLU A 146 12.86 -20.62 6.33
CA GLU A 146 14.12 -20.71 7.07
C GLU A 146 14.45 -19.43 7.86
N PRO A 147 15.01 -19.58 9.08
CA PRO A 147 15.50 -18.48 9.88
C PRO A 147 16.80 -17.88 9.30
N TYR A 148 17.23 -16.74 9.82
CA TYR A 148 18.62 -16.32 9.73
C TYR A 148 19.50 -17.26 10.57
N VAL A 149 20.63 -17.67 10.02
CA VAL A 149 21.63 -18.45 10.71
C VAL A 149 22.90 -17.60 10.86
N ASP A 150 23.29 -17.32 12.08
CA ASP A 150 24.51 -16.57 12.37
C ASP A 150 25.74 -17.35 11.86
N PRO A 151 26.56 -16.78 10.96
CA PRO A 151 27.66 -17.52 10.33
C PRO A 151 28.80 -17.83 11.27
N GLN A 152 28.92 -17.16 12.42
CA GLN A 152 29.99 -17.36 13.39
C GLN A 152 29.58 -18.35 14.46
N THR A 153 28.33 -18.28 14.92
CA THR A 153 27.85 -19.04 16.08
C THR A 153 26.89 -20.18 15.74
N GLY A 154 26.38 -20.22 14.50
CA GLY A 154 25.33 -21.16 14.09
C GLY A 154 23.96 -20.87 14.74
N LYS A 155 23.83 -19.79 15.52
CA LYS A 155 22.58 -19.44 16.20
C LYS A 155 21.50 -19.07 15.19
N LYS A 156 20.33 -19.70 15.32
CA LYS A 156 19.15 -19.43 14.50
C LYS A 156 18.32 -18.30 15.08
N VAL A 157 17.85 -17.38 14.25
CA VAL A 157 16.96 -16.27 14.60
C VAL A 157 15.81 -16.25 13.61
N ASP A 158 14.60 -16.47 14.11
CA ASP A 158 13.40 -16.45 13.29
C ASP A 158 13.10 -15.04 12.76
N ILE A 159 12.66 -14.96 11.52
CA ILE A 159 12.11 -13.75 10.91
C ILE A 159 10.65 -13.61 11.38
N ARG A 160 10.29 -12.43 11.88
CA ARG A 160 8.95 -12.14 12.42
C ARG A 160 8.13 -11.31 11.44
N MET A 161 6.81 -11.26 11.64
CA MET A 161 5.89 -10.46 10.85
C MET A 161 6.28 -8.96 10.82
N VAL A 162 6.73 -8.41 11.96
CA VAL A 162 7.23 -7.04 12.04
C VAL A 162 8.47 -6.81 11.17
N ASP A 163 9.35 -7.79 11.06
CA ASP A 163 10.59 -7.67 10.29
C ASP A 163 10.31 -7.57 8.77
N LEU A 164 9.27 -8.26 8.29
CA LEU A 164 8.78 -8.11 6.92
C LEU A 164 8.19 -6.71 6.68
N LEU A 165 7.30 -6.25 7.58
CA LEU A 165 6.61 -4.96 7.46
C LEU A 165 7.56 -3.75 7.53
N THR A 166 8.71 -3.90 8.19
CA THR A 166 9.70 -2.81 8.37
C THR A 166 10.94 -2.93 7.50
N HIS A 167 10.98 -3.92 6.59
CA HIS A 167 12.17 -4.20 5.76
C HIS A 167 13.45 -4.46 6.59
N SER A 168 13.31 -5.12 7.73
CA SER A 168 14.42 -5.49 8.63
C SER A 168 14.60 -7.00 8.77
N SER A 169 14.10 -7.77 7.80
CA SER A 169 14.10 -9.24 7.81
C SER A 169 15.44 -9.89 7.42
N GLY A 170 16.30 -9.15 6.70
CA GLY A 170 17.49 -9.70 6.06
C GLY A 170 17.21 -10.45 4.74
N LEU A 171 15.96 -10.46 4.23
CA LEU A 171 15.68 -10.99 2.91
C LEU A 171 16.36 -10.13 1.83
N PRO A 172 16.92 -10.73 0.76
CA PRO A 172 17.48 -10.00 -0.38
C PRO A 172 16.49 -8.97 -0.95
N PRO A 173 16.96 -7.89 -1.59
CA PRO A 173 16.08 -6.85 -2.13
C PRO A 173 15.09 -7.38 -3.17
N TYR A 174 15.55 -8.31 -4.02
CA TYR A 174 14.86 -8.76 -5.21
C TYR A 174 15.46 -10.07 -5.73
N VAL A 175 14.73 -10.77 -6.59
CA VAL A 175 15.21 -11.86 -7.43
C VAL A 175 14.65 -11.70 -8.84
N ALA A 176 15.48 -11.82 -9.85
CA ALA A 176 15.00 -11.72 -11.23
C ALA A 176 14.12 -12.94 -11.59
N PRO A 177 13.02 -12.77 -12.34
CA PRO A 177 12.15 -13.89 -12.76
C PRO A 177 12.91 -15.02 -13.47
N ASP A 178 13.93 -14.69 -14.23
CA ASP A 178 14.73 -15.68 -14.96
C ASP A 178 15.54 -16.61 -14.05
N ILE A 179 15.93 -16.14 -12.85
CA ILE A 179 16.57 -16.98 -11.83
C ILE A 179 15.58 -18.05 -11.35
N ILE A 180 14.33 -17.66 -11.09
CA ILE A 180 13.26 -18.58 -10.68
C ILE A 180 12.99 -19.60 -11.80
N LYS A 181 12.81 -19.14 -13.05
CA LYS A 181 12.60 -20.00 -14.21
C LYS A 181 13.74 -21.00 -14.39
N LYS A 182 14.98 -20.54 -14.26
CA LYS A 182 16.18 -21.39 -14.41
C LYS A 182 16.27 -22.44 -13.31
N GLN A 183 15.98 -22.07 -12.06
CA GLN A 183 16.14 -22.96 -10.91
C GLN A 183 15.00 -23.99 -10.80
N TYR A 184 13.75 -23.59 -11.11
CA TYR A 184 12.56 -24.42 -10.91
C TYR A 184 11.93 -24.94 -12.20
N GLY A 185 12.42 -24.52 -13.37
CA GLY A 185 11.85 -24.89 -14.67
C GLY A 185 10.48 -24.31 -14.96
N ASN A 186 10.02 -23.33 -14.16
CA ASN A 186 8.71 -22.68 -14.31
C ASN A 186 8.71 -21.27 -13.73
N ASP A 187 7.60 -20.52 -13.96
CA ASP A 187 7.38 -19.16 -13.48
C ASP A 187 6.16 -19.08 -12.53
N LYS A 188 5.98 -20.08 -11.67
CA LYS A 188 4.85 -20.16 -10.74
C LYS A 188 5.13 -19.41 -9.43
N PRO A 189 4.06 -18.84 -8.79
CA PRO A 189 4.18 -18.19 -7.49
C PRO A 189 4.79 -19.08 -6.40
N GLU A 190 4.43 -20.38 -6.40
CA GLU A 190 4.92 -21.35 -5.42
C GLU A 190 6.45 -21.53 -5.50
N SER A 191 7.01 -21.48 -6.71
CA SER A 191 8.47 -21.56 -6.91
C SER A 191 9.17 -20.32 -6.38
N LEU A 192 8.56 -19.14 -6.52
CA LEU A 192 9.08 -17.92 -5.91
C LEU A 192 8.99 -17.97 -4.38
N LEU A 193 7.89 -18.46 -3.82
CA LEU A 193 7.73 -18.62 -2.37
C LEU A 193 8.76 -19.60 -1.80
N ASP A 194 8.98 -20.73 -2.48
CA ASP A 194 10.00 -21.70 -2.07
C ASP A 194 11.40 -21.08 -2.11
N TRP A 195 11.73 -20.35 -3.17
CA TRP A 195 12.99 -19.62 -3.25
C TRP A 195 13.17 -18.61 -2.11
N ILE A 196 12.14 -17.81 -1.81
CA ILE A 196 12.16 -16.84 -0.71
C ILE A 196 12.35 -17.56 0.63
N SER A 197 11.72 -18.69 0.81
CA SER A 197 11.78 -19.46 2.07
C SER A 197 13.20 -19.97 2.35
N HIS A 198 13.97 -20.31 1.32
CA HIS A 198 15.29 -20.93 1.45
C HIS A 198 16.47 -20.01 1.08
N CYS A 199 16.25 -18.82 0.49
CA CYS A 199 17.33 -17.92 0.10
C CYS A 199 18.14 -17.45 1.32
N LYS A 200 19.44 -17.19 1.10
CA LYS A 200 20.31 -16.63 2.13
C LYS A 200 19.71 -15.32 2.70
N ARG A 201 19.85 -15.12 4.01
CA ARG A 201 19.53 -13.86 4.70
C ARG A 201 20.80 -13.01 4.77
N ASP A 202 20.74 -11.75 4.32
CA ASP A 202 21.91 -10.88 4.20
C ASP A 202 22.41 -10.40 5.58
N PHE A 203 21.52 -10.28 6.56
CA PHE A 203 21.84 -9.86 7.92
C PHE A 203 20.81 -10.42 8.94
N ARG A 204 21.16 -10.34 10.21
CA ARG A 204 20.28 -10.74 11.30
C ARG A 204 19.05 -9.80 11.38
N PRO A 205 17.82 -10.34 11.49
CA PRO A 205 16.61 -9.51 11.62
C PRO A 205 16.74 -8.42 12.68
N THR A 206 16.20 -7.23 12.39
CA THR A 206 16.23 -6.00 13.22
C THR A 206 17.58 -5.29 13.37
N THR A 207 18.67 -5.84 12.88
CA THR A 207 19.99 -5.19 13.04
C THR A 207 20.27 -4.14 11.96
N ASP A 208 19.65 -4.29 10.79
CA ASP A 208 19.85 -3.41 9.66
C ASP A 208 18.56 -3.23 8.86
N PHE A 209 18.59 -2.29 7.91
CA PHE A 209 17.51 -1.99 6.98
C PHE A 209 17.94 -2.32 5.54
N GLN A 210 17.15 -3.15 4.87
CA GLN A 210 17.30 -3.42 3.45
C GLN A 210 15.92 -3.47 2.79
N TYR A 211 15.65 -2.48 1.96
CA TYR A 211 14.39 -2.47 1.20
C TYR A 211 14.28 -3.73 0.34
N SER A 212 13.26 -4.54 0.59
CA SER A 212 13.07 -5.82 -0.09
C SER A 212 11.63 -5.97 -0.59
N CYS A 213 11.48 -6.19 -1.91
CA CYS A 213 10.21 -6.57 -2.50
C CYS A 213 9.71 -7.92 -1.98
N LEU A 214 10.64 -8.82 -1.65
CA LEU A 214 10.34 -10.17 -1.19
C LEU A 214 9.59 -10.18 0.15
N ASN A 215 9.84 -9.20 1.02
CA ASN A 215 9.08 -9.04 2.26
C ASN A 215 7.58 -8.92 2.02
N PHE A 216 7.19 -8.08 1.08
CA PHE A 216 5.78 -7.80 0.79
C PHE A 216 5.12 -8.88 -0.06
N ILE A 217 5.90 -9.55 -0.92
CA ILE A 217 5.46 -10.77 -1.61
C ILE A 217 5.13 -11.84 -0.57
N THR A 218 6.01 -12.06 0.41
CA THR A 218 5.79 -13.01 1.52
C THR A 218 4.52 -12.66 2.32
N LEU A 219 4.29 -11.37 2.64
CA LEU A 219 3.10 -10.91 3.34
C LEU A 219 1.81 -11.19 2.54
N ALA A 220 1.83 -11.08 1.21
CA ALA A 220 0.69 -11.43 0.37
C ALA A 220 0.36 -12.92 0.47
N TYR A 221 1.33 -13.81 0.37
CA TYR A 221 1.12 -15.25 0.54
C TYR A 221 0.58 -15.60 1.93
N ILE A 222 1.06 -14.93 2.98
CA ILE A 222 0.55 -15.12 4.35
C ILE A 222 -0.92 -14.68 4.43
N LEU A 223 -1.27 -13.52 3.85
CA LEU A 223 -2.65 -13.03 3.79
C LEU A 223 -3.56 -14.04 3.10
N GLU A 224 -3.15 -14.54 1.95
CA GLU A 224 -3.92 -15.51 1.17
C GLU A 224 -4.17 -16.80 1.96
N LYS A 225 -3.14 -17.27 2.66
CA LYS A 225 -3.24 -18.45 3.53
C LYS A 225 -4.19 -18.23 4.72
N MET A 226 -4.18 -17.04 5.32
CA MET A 226 -5.04 -16.68 6.45
C MET A 226 -6.51 -16.51 6.05
N THR A 227 -6.76 -16.00 4.85
CA THR A 227 -8.09 -15.53 4.45
C THR A 227 -8.78 -16.42 3.42
N GLY A 228 -8.02 -17.23 2.69
CA GLY A 228 -8.51 -17.97 1.52
C GLY A 228 -8.85 -17.10 0.32
N MET A 229 -8.52 -15.78 0.38
CA MET A 229 -8.72 -14.83 -0.71
C MET A 229 -7.36 -14.43 -1.28
N THR A 230 -7.30 -14.18 -2.58
CA THR A 230 -6.12 -13.50 -3.16
C THR A 230 -5.97 -12.10 -2.58
N LEU A 231 -4.74 -11.56 -2.54
CA LEU A 231 -4.53 -10.18 -2.09
C LEU A 231 -5.36 -9.20 -2.93
N THR A 232 -5.44 -9.43 -4.23
CA THR A 232 -6.25 -8.62 -5.16
C THR A 232 -7.72 -8.56 -4.74
N GLU A 233 -8.34 -9.70 -4.49
CA GLU A 233 -9.74 -9.80 -4.04
C GLU A 233 -9.92 -9.16 -2.65
N TYR A 234 -9.00 -9.46 -1.73
CA TYR A 234 -9.06 -8.92 -0.38
C TYR A 234 -9.01 -7.39 -0.37
N ALA A 235 -8.02 -6.82 -1.06
CA ALA A 235 -7.83 -5.38 -1.11
C ALA A 235 -8.99 -4.67 -1.82
N GLN A 236 -9.48 -5.22 -2.94
CA GLN A 236 -10.63 -4.68 -3.64
C GLN A 236 -11.84 -4.62 -2.71
N LYS A 237 -12.21 -5.75 -2.10
CA LYS A 237 -13.42 -5.88 -1.28
C LYS A 237 -13.34 -5.14 0.06
N ASN A 238 -12.19 -5.19 0.74
CA ASN A 238 -12.06 -4.72 2.13
C ASN A 238 -11.40 -3.34 2.27
N ILE A 239 -10.83 -2.79 1.19
CA ILE A 239 -10.16 -1.49 1.20
C ILE A 239 -10.79 -0.58 0.17
N PHE A 240 -10.65 -0.88 -1.13
CA PHE A 240 -10.96 0.07 -2.20
C PHE A 240 -12.46 0.29 -2.36
N ASP A 241 -13.27 -0.76 -2.41
CA ASP A 241 -14.72 -0.66 -2.56
C ASP A 241 -15.37 -0.05 -1.31
N VAL A 242 -14.91 -0.44 -0.10
CA VAL A 242 -15.38 0.09 1.18
C VAL A 242 -15.22 1.62 1.24
N MET A 243 -14.11 2.14 0.70
CA MET A 243 -13.82 3.57 0.70
C MET A 243 -14.36 4.31 -0.51
N GLY A 244 -14.93 3.59 -1.49
CA GLY A 244 -15.45 4.17 -2.73
C GLY A 244 -14.36 4.61 -3.71
N MET A 245 -13.19 3.97 -3.70
CA MET A 245 -12.06 4.21 -4.61
C MET A 245 -12.29 3.54 -5.96
N LYS A 246 -13.15 4.13 -6.79
CA LYS A 246 -13.70 3.51 -8.00
C LYS A 246 -12.67 3.34 -9.14
N ASN A 247 -11.60 4.11 -9.13
CA ASN A 247 -10.52 4.09 -10.11
C ASN A 247 -9.26 3.40 -9.57
N THR A 248 -9.42 2.57 -8.53
CA THR A 248 -8.33 1.83 -7.90
C THR A 248 -8.55 0.33 -8.01
N SER A 249 -7.55 -0.37 -8.51
CA SER A 249 -7.61 -1.84 -8.67
C SER A 249 -6.20 -2.40 -8.81
N TYR A 250 -6.02 -3.65 -8.42
CA TYR A 250 -4.85 -4.42 -8.85
C TYR A 250 -5.00 -4.80 -10.33
N SER A 251 -3.90 -4.70 -11.09
CA SER A 251 -3.75 -5.24 -12.44
C SER A 251 -5.00 -5.07 -13.33
N PRO A 252 -5.42 -3.83 -13.68
CA PRO A 252 -6.70 -3.57 -14.34
C PRO A 252 -6.91 -4.36 -15.63
N LYS A 253 -5.84 -4.60 -16.41
CA LYS A 253 -5.92 -5.39 -17.65
C LYS A 253 -6.29 -6.85 -17.35
N ALA A 254 -5.64 -7.47 -16.37
CA ALA A 254 -5.94 -8.84 -15.95
C ALA A 254 -7.35 -8.97 -15.33
N GLN A 255 -7.84 -7.89 -14.69
CA GLN A 255 -9.19 -7.82 -14.11
C GLN A 255 -10.29 -7.44 -15.13
N GLY A 256 -9.95 -7.25 -16.41
CA GLY A 256 -10.92 -6.88 -17.45
C GLY A 256 -11.56 -5.49 -17.28
N LYS A 257 -10.88 -4.55 -16.59
CA LYS A 257 -11.36 -3.21 -16.27
C LYS A 257 -11.25 -2.26 -17.48
N SER A 258 -12.01 -2.50 -18.54
CA SER A 258 -11.89 -1.79 -19.83
C SER A 258 -12.01 -0.26 -19.72
N GLU A 259 -12.90 0.26 -18.88
CA GLU A 259 -13.04 1.71 -18.70
C GLU A 259 -11.84 2.34 -18.02
N MET A 260 -11.24 1.67 -17.04
CA MET A 260 -9.99 2.13 -16.44
C MET A 260 -8.85 2.20 -17.46
N MET A 261 -8.77 1.25 -18.39
CA MET A 261 -7.72 1.20 -19.42
C MET A 261 -7.60 2.49 -20.22
N LYS A 262 -8.72 3.18 -20.49
CA LYS A 262 -8.75 4.46 -21.22
C LYS A 262 -8.05 5.61 -20.46
N LEU A 263 -8.01 5.52 -19.13
CA LEU A 263 -7.47 6.56 -18.25
C LEU A 263 -6.01 6.29 -17.85
N ILE A 264 -5.51 5.08 -18.05
CA ILE A 264 -4.17 4.68 -17.59
C ILE A 264 -3.07 5.40 -18.38
N ALA A 265 -2.08 5.90 -17.66
CA ALA A 265 -0.81 6.31 -18.22
C ALA A 265 0.06 5.07 -18.46
N PRO A 266 0.57 4.85 -19.70
CA PRO A 266 1.47 3.74 -19.96
C PRO A 266 2.79 3.89 -19.21
N THR A 267 3.46 2.78 -18.99
CA THR A 267 4.81 2.74 -18.46
C THR A 267 5.82 2.46 -19.59
N GLU A 268 6.74 1.56 -19.41
CA GLU A 268 7.91 1.37 -20.26
C GLU A 268 7.58 0.75 -21.62
N LYS A 269 8.25 1.23 -22.67
CA LYS A 269 8.26 0.63 -23.99
C LYS A 269 9.01 -0.70 -23.94
N GLN A 270 8.41 -1.72 -24.56
CA GLN A 270 8.98 -3.06 -24.64
C GLN A 270 9.81 -3.25 -25.93
N ALA A 271 10.57 -4.32 -25.99
CA ALA A 271 11.45 -4.62 -27.13
C ALA A 271 10.69 -4.78 -28.46
N ASP A 272 9.42 -5.20 -28.41
CA ASP A 272 8.53 -5.32 -29.57
C ASP A 272 7.90 -4.00 -30.03
N GLY A 273 8.24 -2.89 -29.35
CA GLY A 273 7.70 -1.57 -29.62
C GLY A 273 6.36 -1.27 -28.95
N SER A 274 5.72 -2.20 -28.29
CA SER A 274 4.54 -1.96 -27.46
C SER A 274 4.90 -1.20 -26.19
N VAL A 275 3.90 -0.68 -25.47
CA VAL A 275 4.06 -0.10 -24.14
C VAL A 275 3.28 -0.90 -23.11
N LEU A 276 3.79 -1.01 -21.89
CA LEU A 276 3.02 -1.60 -20.79
C LEU A 276 1.87 -0.68 -20.43
N LEU A 277 0.64 -1.12 -20.67
CA LEU A 277 -0.59 -0.40 -20.40
C LEU A 277 -1.54 -1.26 -19.56
N GLY A 278 -1.79 -0.86 -18.32
CA GLY A 278 -2.64 -1.59 -17.38
C GLY A 278 -2.08 -2.93 -16.91
N GLU A 279 -0.84 -3.21 -17.29
CA GLU A 279 -0.01 -4.30 -16.77
C GLU A 279 1.03 -3.74 -15.79
N VAL A 280 1.31 -4.52 -14.74
CA VAL A 280 2.25 -4.12 -13.69
C VAL A 280 3.65 -3.96 -14.28
N HIS A 281 4.31 -2.83 -14.00
CA HIS A 281 5.67 -2.58 -14.46
C HIS A 281 6.69 -3.55 -13.82
N ASP A 282 6.55 -3.84 -12.52
CA ASP A 282 7.45 -4.76 -11.80
C ASP A 282 7.42 -6.18 -12.38
N PRO A 283 8.57 -6.73 -12.85
CA PRO A 283 8.60 -8.04 -13.49
C PRO A 283 8.22 -9.21 -12.58
N LEU A 284 8.57 -9.21 -11.28
CA LEU A 284 8.15 -10.28 -10.37
C LEU A 284 6.63 -10.29 -10.20
N ALA A 285 6.04 -9.11 -10.00
CA ALA A 285 4.60 -8.98 -9.88
C ALA A 285 3.89 -9.38 -11.17
N ARG A 286 4.40 -8.94 -12.34
CA ARG A 286 3.80 -9.22 -13.64
C ARG A 286 3.97 -10.67 -14.07
N VAL A 287 5.22 -11.18 -14.08
CA VAL A 287 5.57 -12.46 -14.72
C VAL A 287 5.29 -13.63 -13.77
N ILE A 288 5.76 -13.56 -12.52
CA ILE A 288 5.65 -14.68 -11.58
C ILE A 288 4.26 -14.65 -10.89
N ASN A 289 3.89 -13.53 -10.29
CA ASN A 289 2.66 -13.43 -9.50
C ASN A 289 1.43 -13.04 -10.34
N LYS A 290 1.55 -12.95 -11.67
CA LYS A 290 0.45 -12.70 -12.62
C LYS A 290 -0.41 -11.47 -12.24
N GLY A 291 0.23 -10.47 -11.63
CA GLY A 291 -0.42 -9.22 -11.20
C GLY A 291 -0.99 -9.24 -9.78
N ASN A 292 -1.03 -10.38 -9.12
CA ASN A 292 -1.47 -10.52 -7.72
C ASN A 292 -0.26 -10.57 -6.79
N SER A 293 0.30 -9.43 -6.44
CA SER A 293 1.56 -9.37 -5.72
C SER A 293 1.59 -8.30 -4.63
N GLY A 294 2.18 -8.64 -3.48
CA GLY A 294 2.25 -7.73 -2.35
C GLY A 294 3.20 -6.54 -2.54
N ASN A 295 4.15 -6.63 -3.47
CA ASN A 295 5.15 -5.59 -3.67
C ASN A 295 4.75 -4.51 -4.68
N ALA A 296 3.84 -4.81 -5.60
CA ALA A 296 3.38 -3.92 -6.67
C ALA A 296 2.05 -4.42 -7.25
N GLY A 297 1.39 -3.63 -8.12
CA GLY A 297 0.23 -4.06 -8.88
C GLY A 297 -1.01 -3.20 -8.71
N VAL A 298 -1.05 -2.29 -7.74
CA VAL A 298 -2.14 -1.32 -7.61
C VAL A 298 -2.01 -0.24 -8.68
N PHE A 299 -3.11 0.03 -9.35
CA PHE A 299 -3.33 1.19 -10.23
C PHE A 299 -4.34 2.11 -9.57
N SER A 300 -4.08 3.42 -9.58
CA SER A 300 -4.94 4.41 -8.93
C SER A 300 -4.77 5.80 -9.52
N ASN A 301 -5.70 6.70 -9.22
CA ASN A 301 -5.60 8.12 -9.53
C ASN A 301 -5.50 8.99 -8.25
N ALA A 302 -5.23 10.27 -8.44
CA ALA A 302 -5.00 11.19 -7.33
C ALA A 302 -6.25 11.41 -6.46
N GLU A 303 -7.47 11.38 -7.00
CA GLU A 303 -8.71 11.56 -6.23
C GLU A 303 -8.99 10.35 -5.31
N ASP A 304 -8.81 9.13 -5.80
CA ASP A 304 -8.96 7.93 -4.97
C ASP A 304 -7.91 7.86 -3.86
N ILE A 305 -6.66 8.21 -4.18
CA ILE A 305 -5.60 8.30 -3.16
C ILE A 305 -5.93 9.41 -2.14
N ALA A 306 -6.54 10.52 -2.56
CA ALA A 306 -6.99 11.57 -1.64
C ALA A 306 -8.03 11.04 -0.64
N ILE A 307 -8.93 10.14 -1.04
CA ILE A 307 -9.86 9.45 -0.12
C ILE A 307 -9.06 8.65 0.92
N LEU A 308 -8.11 7.84 0.47
CA LEU A 308 -7.29 7.01 1.36
C LEU A 308 -6.52 7.85 2.38
N VAL A 309 -5.78 8.87 1.94
CA VAL A 309 -4.95 9.69 2.84
C VAL A 309 -5.81 10.52 3.80
N ALA A 310 -6.98 10.99 3.35
CA ALA A 310 -7.94 11.66 4.23
C ALA A 310 -8.45 10.71 5.33
N ALA A 311 -8.78 9.46 5.00
CA ALA A 311 -9.14 8.45 5.99
C ALA A 311 -8.01 8.23 7.01
N LEU A 312 -6.78 8.05 6.54
CA LEU A 312 -5.61 7.84 7.41
C LEU A 312 -5.35 9.03 8.35
N MET A 313 -5.53 10.26 7.87
CA MET A 313 -5.38 11.47 8.69
C MET A 313 -6.56 11.69 9.67
N ASN A 314 -7.70 11.06 9.43
CA ASN A 314 -8.93 11.23 10.22
C ASN A 314 -9.29 9.98 11.04
N GLY A 315 -8.29 9.20 11.46
CA GLY A 315 -8.49 8.05 12.34
C GLY A 315 -9.10 6.82 11.70
N GLY A 316 -9.00 6.72 10.36
CA GLY A 316 -9.39 5.56 9.56
C GLY A 316 -10.80 5.61 8.99
N GLU A 317 -11.47 6.74 9.09
CA GLU A 317 -12.86 6.90 8.64
C GLU A 317 -12.98 8.04 7.63
N ILE A 318 -13.68 7.78 6.53
CA ILE A 318 -14.05 8.76 5.51
C ILE A 318 -15.31 8.27 4.77
N ASN A 319 -16.15 9.18 4.29
CA ASN A 319 -17.36 8.86 3.51
C ASN A 319 -18.32 7.86 4.20
N GLY A 320 -18.32 7.82 5.54
CA GLY A 320 -19.11 6.86 6.32
C GLY A 320 -18.54 5.46 6.38
N ALA A 321 -17.35 5.23 5.83
CA ALA A 321 -16.66 3.95 5.83
C ALA A 321 -15.42 4.00 6.73
N ARG A 322 -15.13 2.88 7.40
CA ARG A 322 -13.94 2.68 8.24
C ARG A 322 -13.04 1.64 7.61
N VAL A 323 -11.81 2.03 7.29
CA VAL A 323 -10.78 1.12 6.74
C VAL A 323 -9.92 0.50 7.82
N LEU A 324 -9.58 1.25 8.87
CA LEU A 324 -8.78 0.82 10.03
C LEU A 324 -9.26 1.53 11.31
N GLY A 325 -8.97 0.97 12.46
CA GLY A 325 -9.14 1.66 13.73
C GLY A 325 -8.07 2.73 13.97
N LYS A 326 -8.41 3.79 14.72
CA LYS A 326 -7.47 4.87 15.06
C LYS A 326 -6.17 4.35 15.68
N ALA A 327 -6.27 3.46 16.68
CA ALA A 327 -5.10 2.88 17.34
C ALA A 327 -4.25 2.04 16.37
N THR A 328 -4.89 1.38 15.40
CA THR A 328 -4.20 0.61 14.35
C THR A 328 -3.41 1.52 13.43
N ILE A 329 -3.97 2.69 13.04
CA ILE A 329 -3.26 3.68 12.22
C ILE A 329 -2.07 4.27 12.99
N GLU A 330 -2.26 4.64 14.26
CA GLU A 330 -1.19 5.15 15.11
C GLU A 330 -0.06 4.12 15.22
N ARG A 331 -0.40 2.84 15.38
CA ARG A 331 0.59 1.75 15.39
C ARG A 331 1.26 1.55 14.02
N MET A 332 0.48 1.59 12.94
CA MET A 332 0.97 1.41 11.56
C MET A 332 1.98 2.48 11.19
N SER A 333 1.71 3.74 11.51
CA SER A 333 2.54 4.90 11.14
C SER A 333 3.68 5.20 12.12
N SER A 334 3.78 4.44 13.23
CA SER A 334 4.84 4.62 14.22
C SER A 334 5.96 3.61 14.02
N VAL A 335 7.20 4.10 13.98
CA VAL A 335 8.39 3.25 13.90
C VAL A 335 8.50 2.39 15.17
N PRO A 336 8.66 1.06 15.08
CA PRO A 336 8.84 0.19 16.24
C PRO A 336 10.09 0.55 17.04
N LYS A 337 10.01 0.48 18.38
CA LYS A 337 11.12 0.85 19.26
C LYS A 337 12.40 0.07 18.98
N GLU A 338 12.26 -1.24 18.72
CA GLU A 338 13.40 -2.12 18.43
C GLU A 338 14.12 -1.80 17.11
N THR A 339 13.44 -1.14 16.16
CA THR A 339 13.98 -0.71 14.87
C THR A 339 13.98 0.82 14.71
N ALA A 340 13.94 1.57 15.81
CA ALA A 340 13.83 3.03 15.79
C ALA A 340 14.91 3.70 14.93
N LYS A 341 16.14 3.21 14.96
CA LYS A 341 17.26 3.73 14.14
C LYS A 341 17.08 3.49 12.63
N LEU A 342 16.20 2.58 12.22
CA LEU A 342 16.01 2.21 10.82
C LEU A 342 14.97 3.09 10.10
N GLY A 343 14.12 3.80 10.85
CA GLY A 343 13.22 4.81 10.32
C GLY A 343 12.03 4.30 9.51
N ARG A 344 11.67 3.00 9.63
CA ARG A 344 10.53 2.38 8.93
C ARG A 344 9.43 2.00 9.89
N SER A 345 8.21 2.40 9.61
CA SER A 345 7.01 1.89 10.27
C SER A 345 6.40 0.72 9.49
N LEU A 346 5.21 0.27 9.87
CA LEU A 346 4.62 -0.96 9.32
C LEU A 346 4.09 -0.73 7.88
N GLY A 347 4.96 -0.91 6.90
CA GLY A 347 4.67 -0.72 5.49
C GLY A 347 4.86 0.71 4.97
N TRP A 348 5.40 1.62 5.79
CA TRP A 348 5.65 3.03 5.42
C TRP A 348 7.07 3.46 5.76
N ASP A 349 7.49 4.54 5.15
CA ASP A 349 8.80 5.16 5.35
C ASP A 349 8.66 6.49 6.10
N ASN A 350 9.28 6.59 7.27
CA ASN A 350 9.25 7.80 8.09
C ASN A 350 10.53 8.63 7.92
N TYR A 351 11.68 8.08 8.31
CA TYR A 351 12.97 8.76 8.27
C TYR A 351 14.15 7.80 7.95
N SER A 352 13.88 6.75 7.17
CA SER A 352 14.94 5.89 6.63
C SER A 352 15.77 6.63 5.57
N PRO A 353 16.88 6.08 5.08
CA PRO A 353 17.64 6.67 3.97
C PRO A 353 16.83 6.95 2.71
N TYR A 354 15.67 6.33 2.52
CA TYR A 354 14.74 6.56 1.39
C TYR A 354 13.76 7.71 1.63
N ALA A 355 13.66 8.24 2.86
CA ALA A 355 12.67 9.25 3.24
C ALA A 355 12.98 10.67 2.72
N SER A 356 14.10 10.88 2.03
CA SER A 356 14.43 12.18 1.39
C SER A 356 13.33 12.71 0.46
N ASN A 357 12.49 11.82 -0.05
CA ASN A 357 11.32 12.18 -0.86
C ASN A 357 10.21 12.92 -0.07
N ASN A 358 10.19 12.82 1.26
CA ASN A 358 9.20 13.47 2.12
C ASN A 358 9.43 14.98 2.28
N GLY A 359 10.51 15.51 1.72
CA GLY A 359 10.92 16.91 1.92
C GLY A 359 11.60 17.14 3.27
N ASN A 360 11.81 18.41 3.62
CA ASN A 360 12.61 18.82 4.78
C ASN A 360 11.84 19.67 5.79
N ILE A 361 10.59 20.06 5.48
CA ILE A 361 9.77 21.00 6.28
C ILE A 361 8.66 20.28 7.04
N LEU A 362 8.09 19.21 6.49
CA LEU A 362 7.09 18.39 7.15
C LEU A 362 7.66 17.78 8.44
N HIS A 363 6.78 17.30 9.33
CA HIS A 363 7.21 16.83 10.65
C HIS A 363 8.28 15.73 10.56
N PRO A 364 9.48 15.89 11.16
CA PRO A 364 10.66 15.10 10.84
C PRO A 364 10.58 13.61 11.21
N THR A 365 9.74 13.23 12.18
CA THR A 365 9.63 11.84 12.65
C THR A 365 8.21 11.26 12.57
N LYS A 366 7.19 12.10 12.40
CA LYS A 366 5.78 11.69 12.30
C LYS A 366 5.28 11.58 10.87
N THR A 367 5.89 12.34 9.95
CA THR A 367 5.63 12.20 8.52
C THR A 367 5.97 10.78 8.08
N TYR A 368 5.10 10.20 7.27
CA TYR A 368 5.32 8.90 6.66
C TYR A 368 4.86 8.93 5.20
N GLY A 369 5.47 8.12 4.37
CA GLY A 369 5.17 8.09 2.96
C GLY A 369 5.61 6.80 2.29
N HIS A 370 5.36 6.71 1.01
CA HIS A 370 5.93 5.68 0.15
C HIS A 370 6.11 6.20 -1.28
N THR A 371 7.09 5.63 -1.97
CA THR A 371 7.38 5.98 -3.35
C THR A 371 7.24 4.77 -4.26
N GLY A 372 6.90 5.00 -5.52
CA GLY A 372 6.85 4.01 -6.58
C GLY A 372 7.97 4.20 -7.59
N TYR A 373 8.50 3.10 -8.09
CA TYR A 373 9.55 3.09 -9.10
C TYR A 373 9.14 3.83 -10.38
N THR A 374 7.88 3.69 -10.77
CA THR A 374 7.26 4.36 -11.93
C THR A 374 7.21 5.89 -11.84
N GLY A 375 7.45 6.45 -10.64
CA GLY A 375 7.48 7.90 -10.40
C GLY A 375 6.46 8.40 -9.39
N THR A 376 5.56 7.56 -8.93
CA THR A 376 4.50 7.90 -7.97
C THR A 376 5.03 8.10 -6.55
N SER A 377 4.36 8.95 -5.76
CA SER A 377 4.65 9.13 -4.33
C SER A 377 3.43 9.62 -3.55
N ILE A 378 3.37 9.20 -2.29
CA ILE A 378 2.38 9.61 -1.29
C ILE A 378 3.16 9.98 -0.03
N VAL A 379 2.92 11.19 0.48
CA VAL A 379 3.52 11.70 1.72
C VAL A 379 2.39 12.19 2.62
N ILE A 380 2.40 11.81 3.88
CA ILE A 380 1.37 12.14 4.87
C ILE A 380 2.04 12.71 6.11
N ASP A 381 1.72 13.93 6.47
CA ASP A 381 2.07 14.54 7.74
C ASP A 381 0.82 14.60 8.64
N PRO A 382 0.70 13.70 9.62
CA PRO A 382 -0.47 13.65 10.49
C PRO A 382 -0.53 14.80 11.50
N VAL A 383 0.60 15.48 11.76
CA VAL A 383 0.67 16.63 12.69
C VAL A 383 0.03 17.85 12.05
N ASN A 384 0.43 18.19 10.83
CA ASN A 384 -0.14 19.28 10.06
C ASN A 384 -1.41 18.89 9.32
N LYS A 385 -1.81 17.61 9.40
CA LYS A 385 -2.94 17.00 8.67
C LYS A 385 -2.89 17.28 7.17
N ILE A 386 -1.71 17.15 6.58
CA ILE A 386 -1.50 17.42 5.17
C ILE A 386 -0.91 16.20 4.45
N SER A 387 -1.33 15.99 3.22
CA SER A 387 -0.76 14.96 2.34
C SER A 387 -0.42 15.55 0.98
N VAL A 388 0.73 15.10 0.43
CA VAL A 388 1.21 15.42 -0.90
C VAL A 388 1.15 14.14 -1.73
N ILE A 389 0.40 14.17 -2.82
CA ILE A 389 0.26 13.06 -3.76
C ILE A 389 0.83 13.54 -5.09
N LEU A 390 2.00 13.04 -5.48
CA LEU A 390 2.62 13.36 -6.77
C LEU A 390 2.72 12.09 -7.59
N LEU A 391 1.98 12.04 -8.69
CA LEU A 391 1.90 10.90 -9.59
C LEU A 391 2.54 11.25 -10.93
N THR A 392 3.53 10.47 -11.34
CA THR A 392 4.16 10.57 -12.65
C THR A 392 4.40 9.18 -13.23
N ASN A 393 4.58 9.08 -14.53
CA ASN A 393 5.02 7.87 -15.22
C ASN A 393 6.43 8.05 -15.80
N ARG A 394 7.40 8.40 -14.93
CA ARG A 394 8.78 8.75 -15.33
C ARG A 394 9.48 7.67 -16.19
N VAL A 395 9.04 6.41 -16.07
CA VAL A 395 9.57 5.29 -16.85
C VAL A 395 9.03 5.25 -18.29
N HIS A 396 8.11 6.18 -18.66
CA HIS A 396 7.53 6.22 -20.00
C HIS A 396 8.24 7.26 -20.88
N PRO A 397 8.62 6.93 -22.11
CA PRO A 397 8.61 5.58 -22.69
C PRO A 397 9.83 4.76 -22.31
N GLU A 398 10.83 5.38 -21.70
CA GLU A 398 12.11 4.78 -21.30
C GLU A 398 12.45 5.14 -19.85
N ASP A 399 13.02 4.19 -19.11
CA ASP A 399 13.45 4.39 -17.72
C ASP A 399 14.75 5.23 -17.65
N LYS A 400 14.62 6.54 -17.88
CA LYS A 400 15.75 7.49 -17.86
C LYS A 400 15.57 8.65 -16.88
N GLY A 401 14.35 8.89 -16.41
CA GLY A 401 14.02 10.05 -15.58
C GLY A 401 14.33 9.88 -14.10
N GLY A 402 14.60 11.01 -13.41
CA GLY A 402 14.81 11.07 -11.97
C GLY A 402 13.76 11.94 -11.28
N VAL A 403 13.14 11.42 -10.20
CA VAL A 403 12.07 12.14 -9.48
C VAL A 403 12.34 12.36 -7.99
N VAL A 404 13.49 11.92 -7.47
CA VAL A 404 13.79 12.04 -6.02
C VAL A 404 13.81 13.52 -5.61
N ARG A 405 14.56 14.34 -6.34
CA ARG A 405 14.64 15.79 -6.08
C ARG A 405 13.29 16.47 -6.29
N LEU A 406 12.57 16.14 -7.36
CA LEU A 406 11.25 16.69 -7.68
C LEU A 406 10.26 16.47 -6.52
N ARG A 407 10.17 15.25 -6.01
CA ARG A 407 9.28 14.89 -4.88
C ARG A 407 9.58 15.73 -3.64
N ALA A 408 10.87 15.85 -3.27
CA ALA A 408 11.30 16.61 -2.12
C ALA A 408 10.98 18.11 -2.25
N LEU A 409 11.23 18.70 -3.42
CA LEU A 409 10.94 20.12 -3.68
C LEU A 409 9.43 20.40 -3.63
N VAL A 410 8.61 19.56 -4.25
CA VAL A 410 7.14 19.69 -4.21
C VAL A 410 6.62 19.55 -2.77
N ALA A 411 7.13 18.58 -2.00
CA ALA A 411 6.76 18.44 -0.59
C ALA A 411 7.14 19.67 0.25
N ASN A 412 8.32 20.27 0.01
CA ASN A 412 8.74 21.50 0.68
C ASN A 412 7.82 22.68 0.35
N VAL A 413 7.48 22.86 -0.93
CA VAL A 413 6.56 23.94 -1.35
C VAL A 413 5.20 23.77 -0.71
N VAL A 414 4.66 22.56 -0.71
CA VAL A 414 3.35 22.27 -0.09
C VAL A 414 3.40 22.55 1.41
N ALA A 415 4.45 22.11 2.11
CA ALA A 415 4.62 22.40 3.52
C ALA A 415 4.74 23.92 3.80
N GLY A 416 5.50 24.64 2.98
CA GLY A 416 5.66 26.11 3.07
C GLY A 416 4.40 26.89 2.68
N SER A 417 3.41 26.25 2.07
CA SER A 417 2.13 26.87 1.74
C SER A 417 1.14 26.93 2.92
N ILE A 418 1.44 26.25 4.02
CA ILE A 418 0.56 26.23 5.23
C ILE A 418 0.60 27.60 5.90
N VAL A 419 -0.57 28.25 6.04
CA VAL A 419 -0.70 29.59 6.64
C VAL A 419 -1.53 29.59 7.93
N ARG A 420 -2.27 28.53 8.22
CA ARG A 420 -3.09 28.38 9.43
C ARG A 420 -3.18 26.93 9.91
#